data_f431f26e0c0db02e13f87927f023c22a
#
_entry.id   f431f26e0c0db02e13f87927f023c22a
#
_cell.length_a   1.000
_cell.length_b   1.000
_cell.length_c   1.000
_cell.angle_alpha   90.00
_cell.angle_beta   90.00
_cell.angle_gamma   90.00
#
_symmetry.space_group_name_H-M   'P 1'
#
loop_
_entity.id
_entity.type
_entity.pdbx_description
1 polymer ?
#
loop_
_entity_poly.entity_id
_entity_poly.type
_entity_poly.pdbx_seq_one_letter_code
_entity_poly.pdbx_strand_id
1 'polypeptide(L)'
;KVLPRTAEEKKARQEQEAKQREEAAKKAKKGKQQQPAAPQFSTYPKMLLEVLDWLTEQNATQGSEYYHCLALDHVAAMGQSCGGAQVLGVAYDPRIRTCVMLNSGIGDMEMMGTTKESLKNLHTPMFYMIGGPGDIAYANAQKDYERIADNIPVVMLNSKDGHSGTYYEKHGGNYAKAVVKWLDWQLKGKVGQSALFLDDEYLKTKFPEWQGVRKNF
;
A
#
# COMPACT_ATOMS: atom_id res chain seq x y z
N LYS A 1 -11.73 22.14 24.50
CA LYS A 1 -13.13 21.99 24.05
C LYS A 1 -13.36 23.00 22.93
N VAL A 2 -13.54 22.54 21.70
CA VAL A 2 -13.92 23.41 20.59
C VAL A 2 -15.41 23.69 20.73
N LEU A 3 -15.78 24.97 20.86
CA LEU A 3 -17.18 25.38 20.96
C LEU A 3 -17.93 25.06 19.63
N PRO A 4 -19.14 24.55 19.68
CA PRO A 4 -19.93 24.32 18.49
C PRO A 4 -20.23 25.65 17.78
N ARG A 5 -20.05 25.71 16.46
CA ARG A 5 -20.28 26.90 15.64
C ARG A 5 -21.76 27.33 15.70
N THR A 6 -22.01 28.61 15.74
CA THR A 6 -23.34 29.18 15.72
C THR A 6 -24.05 28.94 14.39
N ALA A 7 -25.36 29.07 14.35
CA ALA A 7 -26.15 28.93 13.12
C ALA A 7 -25.74 29.98 12.05
N GLU A 8 -25.36 31.18 12.47
CA GLU A 8 -24.87 32.24 11.58
C GLU A 8 -23.51 31.92 10.95
N GLU A 9 -22.57 31.36 11.75
CA GLU A 9 -21.26 30.93 11.23
C GLU A 9 -21.38 29.77 10.25
N LYS A 10 -22.34 28.86 10.46
CA LYS A 10 -22.63 27.78 9.50
C LYS A 10 -23.21 28.32 8.19
N LYS A 11 -24.12 29.29 8.26
CA LYS A 11 -24.74 29.93 7.09
C LYS A 11 -23.71 30.73 6.29
N ALA A 12 -22.88 31.55 6.94
CA ALA A 12 -21.82 32.32 6.30
C ALA A 12 -20.81 31.42 5.57
N ARG A 13 -20.47 30.28 6.17
CA ARG A 13 -19.58 29.31 5.52
C ARG A 13 -20.24 28.66 4.29
N GLN A 14 -21.51 28.28 4.37
CA GLN A 14 -22.23 27.71 3.21
C GLN A 14 -22.31 28.70 2.05
N GLU A 15 -22.56 29.98 2.33
CA GLU A 15 -22.56 31.03 1.31
C GLU A 15 -21.19 31.25 0.68
N GLN A 16 -20.11 31.16 1.49
CA GLN A 16 -18.73 31.27 1.04
C GLN A 16 -18.33 30.08 0.15
N GLU A 17 -18.69 28.86 0.57
CA GLU A 17 -18.46 27.64 -0.20
C GLU A 17 -19.25 27.64 -1.51
N ALA A 18 -20.48 28.16 -1.53
CA ALA A 18 -21.30 28.30 -2.73
C ALA A 18 -20.68 29.29 -3.72
N LYS A 19 -20.19 30.46 -3.24
CA LYS A 19 -19.47 31.43 -4.08
C LYS A 19 -18.18 30.86 -4.68
N GLN A 20 -17.40 30.13 -3.89
CA GLN A 20 -16.18 29.47 -4.37
C GLN A 20 -16.48 28.41 -5.46
N ARG A 21 -17.56 27.65 -5.31
CA ARG A 21 -18.01 26.68 -6.32
C ARG A 21 -18.46 27.37 -7.61
N GLU A 22 -19.17 28.51 -7.49
CA GLU A 22 -19.63 29.29 -8.66
C GLU A 22 -18.44 29.92 -9.39
N GLU A 23 -17.47 30.47 -8.69
CA GLU A 23 -16.23 31.00 -9.29
C GLU A 23 -15.38 29.91 -9.95
N ALA A 24 -15.26 28.74 -9.32
CA ALA A 24 -14.58 27.58 -9.90
C ALA A 24 -15.28 27.11 -11.18
N ALA A 25 -16.62 27.06 -11.17
CA ALA A 25 -17.41 26.71 -12.35
C ALA A 25 -17.30 27.75 -13.49
N LYS A 26 -17.18 29.04 -13.15
CA LYS A 26 -16.95 30.12 -14.14
C LYS A 26 -15.52 30.06 -14.73
N LYS A 27 -14.52 29.74 -13.92
CA LYS A 27 -13.13 29.51 -14.41
C LYS A 27 -13.04 28.28 -15.30
N ALA A 28 -13.74 27.20 -14.96
CA ALA A 28 -13.79 25.97 -15.78
C ALA A 28 -14.43 26.19 -17.16
N LYS A 29 -15.36 27.13 -17.29
CA LYS A 29 -16.01 27.47 -18.58
C LYS A 29 -15.19 28.41 -19.47
N LYS A 30 -14.17 29.10 -18.96
CA LYS A 30 -13.32 30.06 -19.71
C LYS A 30 -11.95 29.52 -20.15
N GLY A 31 -11.54 28.33 -19.70
CA GLY A 31 -10.29 27.69 -20.12
C GLY A 31 -10.54 26.73 -21.27
N LYS A 32 -9.96 26.96 -22.44
CA LYS A 32 -9.68 25.87 -23.39
C LYS A 32 -8.97 24.79 -22.57
N GLN A 33 -9.53 23.57 -22.58
CA GLN A 33 -8.98 22.41 -21.89
C GLN A 33 -7.53 22.17 -22.32
N GLN A 34 -6.58 22.78 -21.60
CA GLN A 34 -5.29 22.14 -21.46
C GLN A 34 -5.58 20.89 -20.59
N GLN A 35 -5.39 19.73 -21.17
CA GLN A 35 -5.32 18.50 -20.36
C GLN A 35 -4.35 18.79 -19.23
N PRO A 36 -4.74 18.54 -17.96
CA PRO A 36 -3.80 18.70 -16.86
C PRO A 36 -2.58 17.85 -17.20
N ALA A 37 -1.40 18.46 -17.12
CA ALA A 37 -0.14 17.73 -17.30
C ALA A 37 -0.19 16.50 -16.38
N ALA A 38 0.17 15.33 -16.90
CA ALA A 38 0.20 14.11 -16.11
C ALA A 38 1.00 14.39 -14.82
N PRO A 39 0.52 13.91 -13.66
CA PRO A 39 1.20 14.17 -12.40
C PRO A 39 2.66 13.72 -12.51
N GLN A 40 3.57 14.67 -12.29
CA GLN A 40 5.01 14.40 -12.31
C GLN A 40 5.38 13.74 -10.96
N PHE A 41 5.64 12.45 -10.98
CA PHE A 41 6.14 11.73 -9.82
C PHE A 41 7.68 11.91 -9.75
N SER A 42 8.21 12.10 -8.55
CA SER A 42 9.66 12.19 -8.30
C SER A 42 10.35 10.82 -8.27
N THR A 43 9.57 9.73 -8.11
CA THR A 43 10.04 8.35 -8.05
C THR A 43 9.22 7.45 -8.96
N TYR A 44 9.85 6.39 -9.46
CA TYR A 44 9.25 5.42 -10.36
C TYR A 44 9.62 3.99 -9.94
N PRO A 45 8.81 2.97 -10.27
CA PRO A 45 9.05 1.58 -9.86
C PRO A 45 10.47 1.08 -10.16
N LYS A 46 11.02 1.38 -11.34
CA LYS A 46 12.37 0.95 -11.73
C LYS A 46 13.46 1.37 -10.76
N MET A 47 13.29 2.50 -10.04
CA MET A 47 14.27 2.98 -9.06
C MET A 47 14.43 2.00 -7.90
N LEU A 48 13.39 1.22 -7.55
CA LEU A 48 13.50 0.16 -6.55
C LEU A 48 14.43 -0.97 -7.03
N LEU A 49 14.40 -1.29 -8.32
CA LEU A 49 15.30 -2.28 -8.90
C LEU A 49 16.73 -1.74 -9.00
N GLU A 50 16.90 -0.48 -9.37
CA GLU A 50 18.22 0.21 -9.38
C GLU A 50 18.87 0.18 -7.98
N VAL A 51 18.07 0.39 -6.91
CA VAL A 51 18.56 0.24 -5.54
C VAL A 51 18.94 -1.20 -5.23
N LEU A 52 18.16 -2.18 -5.67
CA LEU A 52 18.46 -3.59 -5.46
C LEU A 52 19.72 -4.02 -6.22
N ASP A 53 19.92 -3.51 -7.43
CA ASP A 53 21.14 -3.71 -8.22
C ASP A 53 22.36 -3.13 -7.50
N TRP A 54 22.26 -1.90 -7.02
CA TRP A 54 23.30 -1.23 -6.23
C TRP A 54 23.61 -2.02 -4.95
N LEU A 55 22.60 -2.48 -4.19
CA LEU A 55 22.82 -3.30 -2.98
C LEU A 55 23.51 -4.62 -3.32
N THR A 56 23.19 -5.20 -4.46
CA THR A 56 23.85 -6.44 -4.94
C THR A 56 25.33 -6.19 -5.21
N GLU A 57 25.66 -5.11 -5.89
CA GLU A 57 27.03 -4.70 -6.13
C GLU A 57 27.79 -4.40 -4.82
N GLN A 58 27.17 -3.63 -3.91
CA GLN A 58 27.78 -3.30 -2.61
C GLN A 58 28.05 -4.54 -1.77
N ASN A 59 27.14 -5.51 -1.77
CA ASN A 59 27.30 -6.76 -1.04
C ASN A 59 28.46 -7.63 -1.59
N ALA A 60 28.82 -7.45 -2.86
CA ALA A 60 29.94 -8.16 -3.49
C ALA A 60 31.27 -7.38 -3.45
N THR A 61 31.23 -6.08 -3.14
CA THR A 61 32.40 -5.21 -3.20
C THR A 61 33.19 -5.23 -1.89
N GLN A 62 34.42 -5.73 -1.92
CA GLN A 62 35.33 -5.70 -0.78
C GLN A 62 35.62 -4.25 -0.35
N GLY A 63 35.43 -3.96 0.94
CA GLY A 63 35.59 -2.60 1.51
C GLY A 63 34.29 -1.80 1.57
N SER A 64 33.20 -2.27 0.98
CA SER A 64 31.85 -1.73 1.22
C SER A 64 31.39 -2.06 2.64
N GLU A 65 30.63 -1.13 3.26
CA GLU A 65 29.92 -1.40 4.54
C GLU A 65 28.94 -2.55 4.44
N TYR A 66 28.46 -2.86 3.23
CA TYR A 66 27.49 -3.93 2.94
C TYR A 66 28.14 -5.25 2.51
N TYR A 67 29.49 -5.31 2.49
CA TYR A 67 30.20 -6.50 2.00
C TYR A 67 29.81 -7.76 2.78
N HIS A 68 29.18 -8.72 2.08
CA HIS A 68 28.63 -9.97 2.66
C HIS A 68 27.66 -9.78 3.83
N CYS A 69 26.98 -8.62 3.96
CA CYS A 69 26.05 -8.32 5.06
C CYS A 69 24.59 -8.47 4.68
N LEU A 70 24.26 -8.55 3.38
CA LEU A 70 22.88 -8.53 2.90
C LEU A 70 22.41 -9.93 2.47
N ALA A 71 21.24 -10.31 2.95
CA ALA A 71 20.56 -11.55 2.53
C ALA A 71 19.73 -11.26 1.25
N LEU A 72 20.42 -11.19 0.10
CA LEU A 72 19.83 -10.78 -1.19
C LEU A 72 18.85 -11.82 -1.77
N ASP A 73 18.78 -13.00 -1.21
CA ASP A 73 17.78 -14.04 -1.48
C ASP A 73 16.51 -13.92 -0.61
N HIS A 74 16.46 -12.93 0.28
CA HIS A 74 15.38 -12.67 1.24
C HIS A 74 14.83 -11.23 1.10
N VAL A 75 14.46 -10.84 -0.11
CA VAL A 75 14.03 -9.48 -0.43
C VAL A 75 12.51 -9.38 -0.39
N ALA A 76 11.98 -8.37 0.31
CA ALA A 76 10.59 -7.95 0.24
C ALA A 76 10.47 -6.55 -0.38
N ALA A 77 9.48 -6.35 -1.24
CA ALA A 77 9.07 -5.02 -1.68
C ALA A 77 7.83 -4.57 -0.89
N MET A 78 7.88 -3.38 -0.29
CA MET A 78 6.80 -2.86 0.54
C MET A 78 6.52 -1.40 0.22
N GLY A 79 5.24 -1.00 0.24
CA GLY A 79 4.89 0.39 -0.03
C GLY A 79 3.50 0.78 0.45
N GLN A 80 3.39 2.05 0.90
CA GLN A 80 2.14 2.66 1.33
C GLN A 80 1.58 3.55 0.21
N SER A 81 0.27 3.49 -0.02
CA SER A 81 -0.43 4.34 -0.99
C SER A 81 0.24 4.30 -2.37
N CYS A 82 0.73 5.41 -2.90
CA CYS A 82 1.49 5.45 -4.16
C CYS A 82 2.72 4.52 -4.16
N GLY A 83 3.33 4.29 -2.99
CA GLY A 83 4.43 3.33 -2.84
C GLY A 83 4.02 1.89 -3.15
N GLY A 84 2.77 1.51 -2.85
CA GLY A 84 2.24 0.20 -3.23
C GLY A 84 2.11 0.02 -4.74
N ALA A 85 1.73 1.07 -5.49
CA ALA A 85 1.75 1.01 -6.95
C ALA A 85 3.18 0.77 -7.48
N GLN A 86 4.20 1.37 -6.86
CA GLN A 86 5.60 1.10 -7.21
C GLN A 86 5.98 -0.35 -6.90
N VAL A 87 5.51 -0.91 -5.78
CA VAL A 87 5.72 -2.33 -5.44
C VAL A 87 5.14 -3.24 -6.52
N LEU A 88 3.90 -3.03 -6.95
CA LEU A 88 3.29 -3.81 -8.04
C LEU A 88 4.06 -3.64 -9.35
N GLY A 89 4.63 -2.47 -9.61
CA GLY A 89 5.42 -2.20 -10.79
C GLY A 89 6.74 -2.96 -10.86
N VAL A 90 7.23 -3.51 -9.74
CA VAL A 90 8.47 -4.31 -9.67
C VAL A 90 8.25 -5.73 -9.20
N ALA A 91 7.05 -6.12 -8.83
CA ALA A 91 6.73 -7.43 -8.28
C ALA A 91 7.01 -8.62 -9.24
N TYR A 92 7.34 -8.32 -10.50
CA TYR A 92 7.78 -9.32 -11.50
C TYR A 92 9.26 -9.73 -11.33
N ASP A 93 10.07 -8.95 -10.60
CA ASP A 93 11.50 -9.24 -10.46
C ASP A 93 11.71 -10.51 -9.60
N PRO A 94 12.42 -11.53 -10.11
CA PRO A 94 12.54 -12.83 -9.45
C PRO A 94 13.31 -12.79 -8.12
N ARG A 95 14.02 -11.71 -7.82
CA ARG A 95 14.70 -11.50 -6.55
C ARG A 95 13.73 -11.15 -5.42
N ILE A 96 12.55 -10.64 -5.75
CA ILE A 96 11.53 -10.28 -4.75
C ILE A 96 10.79 -11.55 -4.31
N ARG A 97 10.83 -11.84 -3.02
CA ARG A 97 10.25 -13.06 -2.42
C ARG A 97 8.85 -12.85 -1.88
N THR A 98 8.48 -11.62 -1.59
CA THR A 98 7.14 -11.26 -1.14
C THR A 98 6.89 -9.77 -1.31
N CYS A 99 5.64 -9.40 -1.44
CA CYS A 99 5.21 -8.00 -1.54
C CYS A 99 4.22 -7.64 -0.44
N VAL A 100 4.33 -6.42 0.09
CA VAL A 100 3.41 -5.89 1.10
C VAL A 100 2.81 -4.57 0.64
N MET A 101 1.50 -4.57 0.50
CA MET A 101 0.68 -3.43 0.10
C MET A 101 0.03 -2.79 1.32
N LEU A 102 0.48 -1.60 1.69
CA LEU A 102 0.01 -0.89 2.88
C LEU A 102 -0.93 0.24 2.45
N ASN A 103 -2.20 0.17 2.82
CA ASN A 103 -3.24 1.13 2.42
C ASN A 103 -3.13 1.46 0.92
N SER A 104 -3.04 0.43 0.09
CA SER A 104 -2.79 0.54 -1.34
C SER A 104 -3.51 -0.55 -2.14
N GLY A 105 -3.76 -0.26 -3.39
CA GLY A 105 -4.31 -1.13 -4.41
C GLY A 105 -4.39 -0.35 -5.71
N ILE A 106 -4.14 -1.01 -6.84
CA ILE A 106 -4.17 -0.36 -8.16
C ILE A 106 -5.60 -0.28 -8.72
N GLY A 107 -6.43 -1.32 -8.50
CA GLY A 107 -7.80 -1.37 -9.00
C GLY A 107 -7.88 -1.16 -10.51
N ASP A 108 -8.60 -0.10 -10.91
CA ASP A 108 -8.71 0.29 -12.32
C ASP A 108 -7.86 1.53 -12.66
N MET A 109 -7.01 1.97 -11.73
CA MET A 109 -6.13 3.12 -11.94
C MET A 109 -4.90 2.76 -12.78
N GLU A 110 -4.28 3.79 -13.30
CA GLU A 110 -2.91 3.75 -13.81
C GLU A 110 -2.07 4.73 -12.97
N MET A 111 -0.93 4.26 -12.44
CA MET A 111 -0.04 5.08 -11.64
C MET A 111 1.42 4.71 -11.89
N MET A 112 2.23 5.64 -12.36
CA MET A 112 3.66 5.44 -12.63
C MET A 112 3.94 4.23 -13.57
N GLY A 113 3.06 3.99 -14.54
CA GLY A 113 3.15 2.85 -15.46
C GLY A 113 2.65 1.53 -14.88
N THR A 114 2.18 1.52 -13.64
CA THR A 114 1.55 0.34 -13.02
C THR A 114 0.04 0.37 -13.26
N THR A 115 -0.51 -0.75 -13.69
CA THR A 115 -1.94 -0.95 -13.95
C THR A 115 -2.41 -2.29 -13.39
N LYS A 116 -3.69 -2.60 -13.53
CA LYS A 116 -4.23 -3.94 -13.19
C LYS A 116 -3.52 -5.09 -13.93
N GLU A 117 -2.93 -4.83 -15.10
CA GLU A 117 -2.18 -5.83 -15.86
C GLU A 117 -0.89 -6.25 -15.13
N SER A 118 -0.34 -5.38 -14.27
CA SER A 118 0.83 -5.69 -13.44
C SER A 118 0.56 -6.86 -12.47
N LEU A 119 -0.71 -7.09 -12.10
CA LEU A 119 -1.10 -8.22 -11.24
C LEU A 119 -0.85 -9.58 -11.90
N LYS A 120 -0.80 -9.65 -13.24
CA LYS A 120 -0.52 -10.88 -13.98
C LYS A 120 0.93 -11.35 -13.89
N ASN A 121 1.82 -10.43 -13.51
CA ASN A 121 3.26 -10.70 -13.41
C ASN A 121 3.69 -11.07 -11.98
N LEU A 122 2.74 -11.23 -11.06
CA LEU A 122 3.02 -11.66 -9.69
C LEU A 122 3.48 -13.12 -9.69
N HIS A 123 4.48 -13.41 -8.85
CA HIS A 123 5.02 -14.77 -8.68
C HIS A 123 5.31 -15.10 -7.22
N THR A 124 4.97 -14.20 -6.28
CA THR A 124 5.30 -14.30 -4.87
C THR A 124 4.08 -14.07 -3.99
N PRO A 125 4.09 -14.55 -2.73
CA PRO A 125 3.04 -14.25 -1.77
C PRO A 125 2.85 -12.74 -1.56
N MET A 126 1.58 -12.33 -1.49
CA MET A 126 1.15 -10.94 -1.35
C MET A 126 0.43 -10.71 -0.02
N PHE A 127 0.76 -9.62 0.64
CA PHE A 127 0.04 -9.16 1.83
C PHE A 127 -0.52 -7.75 1.62
N TYR A 128 -1.82 -7.60 1.72
CA TYR A 128 -2.52 -6.31 1.76
C TYR A 128 -2.93 -5.99 3.19
N MET A 129 -2.53 -4.83 3.70
CA MET A 129 -3.02 -4.28 4.96
C MET A 129 -3.78 -2.99 4.68
N ILE A 130 -5.10 -3.00 4.91
CA ILE A 130 -6.03 -1.94 4.50
C ILE A 130 -6.77 -1.40 5.73
N GLY A 131 -7.07 -0.11 5.70
CA GLY A 131 -7.74 0.61 6.79
C GLY A 131 -9.28 0.52 6.79
N GLY A 132 -9.85 -0.50 6.13
CA GLY A 132 -11.28 -0.71 6.04
C GLY A 132 -11.98 0.22 5.03
N PRO A 133 -13.33 0.27 5.03
CA PRO A 133 -14.12 1.05 4.07
C PRO A 133 -13.85 2.55 4.07
N GLY A 134 -13.27 3.10 5.14
CA GLY A 134 -12.83 4.50 5.22
C GLY A 134 -11.48 4.78 4.57
N ASP A 135 -10.77 3.75 4.14
CA ASP A 135 -9.52 3.86 3.40
C ASP A 135 -9.80 4.11 1.92
N ILE A 136 -9.21 5.16 1.34
CA ILE A 136 -9.38 5.48 -0.10
C ILE A 136 -8.87 4.36 -1.01
N ALA A 137 -7.97 3.49 -0.54
CA ALA A 137 -7.45 2.36 -1.28
C ALA A 137 -8.34 1.09 -1.17
N TYR A 138 -9.34 1.08 -0.28
CA TYR A 138 -10.12 -0.12 0.05
C TYR A 138 -10.72 -0.82 -1.19
N ALA A 139 -11.46 -0.06 -1.99
CA ALA A 139 -12.11 -0.61 -3.19
C ALA A 139 -11.11 -1.12 -4.23
N ASN A 140 -9.96 -0.46 -4.36
CA ASN A 140 -8.90 -0.89 -5.29
C ASN A 140 -8.24 -2.17 -4.81
N ALA A 141 -7.92 -2.28 -3.50
CA ALA A 141 -7.34 -3.48 -2.93
C ALA A 141 -8.27 -4.70 -3.06
N GLN A 142 -9.60 -4.50 -2.89
CA GLN A 142 -10.57 -5.57 -3.13
C GLN A 142 -10.54 -6.07 -4.58
N LYS A 143 -10.54 -5.14 -5.56
CA LYS A 143 -10.43 -5.50 -6.98
C LYS A 143 -9.12 -6.22 -7.29
N ASP A 144 -8.02 -5.78 -6.69
CA ASP A 144 -6.73 -6.46 -6.85
C ASP A 144 -6.80 -7.89 -6.31
N TYR A 145 -7.32 -8.07 -5.08
CA TYR A 145 -7.49 -9.38 -4.46
C TYR A 145 -8.32 -10.33 -5.34
N GLU A 146 -9.41 -9.86 -5.91
CA GLU A 146 -10.26 -10.64 -6.82
C GLU A 146 -9.52 -11.06 -8.10
N ARG A 147 -8.65 -10.18 -8.65
CA ARG A 147 -7.94 -10.36 -9.93
C ARG A 147 -6.66 -11.16 -9.82
N ILE A 148 -6.03 -11.19 -8.65
CA ILE A 148 -4.81 -11.98 -8.45
C ILE A 148 -5.08 -13.44 -8.78
N ALA A 149 -4.20 -14.03 -9.60
CA ALA A 149 -4.35 -15.39 -10.10
C ALA A 149 -4.39 -16.44 -8.97
N ASP A 150 -5.09 -17.54 -9.23
CA ASP A 150 -5.35 -18.59 -8.24
C ASP A 150 -4.12 -19.43 -7.84
N ASN A 151 -2.97 -19.17 -8.42
CA ASN A 151 -1.69 -19.76 -8.03
C ASN A 151 -0.83 -18.82 -7.16
N ILE A 152 -1.30 -17.61 -6.87
CA ILE A 152 -0.56 -16.64 -6.04
C ILE A 152 -1.18 -16.60 -4.65
N PRO A 153 -0.43 -16.97 -3.58
CA PRO A 153 -0.89 -16.81 -2.21
C PRO A 153 -1.11 -15.33 -1.87
N VAL A 154 -2.30 -15.00 -1.40
CA VAL A 154 -2.61 -13.62 -1.00
C VAL A 154 -3.46 -13.57 0.26
N VAL A 155 -3.06 -12.69 1.18
CA VAL A 155 -3.83 -12.31 2.38
C VAL A 155 -4.18 -10.83 2.28
N MET A 156 -5.42 -10.47 2.61
CA MET A 156 -5.81 -9.10 2.85
C MET A 156 -6.42 -8.98 4.24
N LEU A 157 -5.76 -8.19 5.11
CA LEU A 157 -6.29 -7.82 6.41
C LEU A 157 -6.85 -6.40 6.34
N ASN A 158 -8.04 -6.23 6.92
CA ASN A 158 -8.72 -4.95 7.03
C ASN A 158 -8.83 -4.55 8.50
N SER A 159 -8.41 -3.33 8.81
CA SER A 159 -8.62 -2.67 10.09
C SER A 159 -9.73 -1.61 9.99
N LYS A 160 -9.83 -0.71 10.96
CA LYS A 160 -10.70 0.47 10.92
C LYS A 160 -9.92 1.79 10.94
N ASP A 161 -8.60 1.74 10.73
CA ASP A 161 -7.69 2.88 10.94
C ASP A 161 -7.68 3.87 9.77
N GLY A 162 -8.40 3.58 8.67
CA GLY A 162 -8.43 4.42 7.47
C GLY A 162 -7.08 4.44 6.73
N HIS A 163 -6.92 5.42 5.83
CA HIS A 163 -5.75 5.49 4.93
C HIS A 163 -4.42 5.77 5.63
N SER A 164 -4.46 6.35 6.81
CA SER A 164 -3.26 6.64 7.61
C SER A 164 -2.76 5.45 8.41
N GLY A 165 -3.54 4.37 8.54
CA GLY A 165 -3.17 3.19 9.32
C GLY A 165 -2.71 3.56 10.73
N THR A 166 -1.78 2.77 11.27
CA THR A 166 -1.18 3.01 12.61
C THR A 166 0.25 3.54 12.54
N TYR A 167 0.68 4.12 11.40
CA TYR A 167 2.09 4.52 11.16
C TYR A 167 2.62 5.55 12.16
N TYR A 168 1.76 6.40 12.71
CA TYR A 168 2.11 7.45 13.68
C TYR A 168 2.14 6.96 15.13
N GLU A 169 1.72 5.72 15.38
CA GLU A 169 1.81 5.12 16.69
C GLU A 169 3.25 4.71 17.03
N LYS A 170 3.51 4.54 18.31
CA LYS A 170 4.82 4.07 18.77
C LYS A 170 5.20 2.78 18.06
N HIS A 171 6.37 2.77 17.41
CA HIS A 171 6.88 1.65 16.62
C HIS A 171 5.96 1.23 15.46
N GLY A 172 5.13 2.15 14.92
CA GLY A 172 4.23 1.86 13.81
C GLY A 172 2.99 1.02 14.17
N GLY A 173 2.72 0.87 15.46
CA GLY A 173 1.51 0.25 15.97
C GLY A 173 1.26 -1.18 15.51
N ASN A 174 0.00 -1.51 15.30
CA ASN A 174 -0.41 -2.86 14.93
C ASN A 174 -0.06 -3.22 13.48
N TYR A 175 0.03 -2.23 12.58
CA TYR A 175 0.46 -2.48 11.20
C TYR A 175 1.90 -2.99 11.15
N ALA A 176 2.81 -2.35 11.88
CA ALA A 176 4.20 -2.82 11.95
C ALA A 176 4.30 -4.23 12.55
N LYS A 177 3.48 -4.55 13.58
CA LYS A 177 3.43 -5.92 14.13
C LYS A 177 3.00 -6.95 13.08
N ALA A 178 1.99 -6.64 12.27
CA ALA A 178 1.55 -7.52 11.20
C ALA A 178 2.63 -7.68 10.12
N VAL A 179 3.24 -6.58 9.68
CA VAL A 179 4.32 -6.61 8.69
C VAL A 179 5.49 -7.44 9.17
N VAL A 180 5.96 -7.23 10.41
CA VAL A 180 7.08 -8.02 10.98
C VAL A 180 6.74 -9.50 11.02
N LYS A 181 5.52 -9.88 11.44
CA LYS A 181 5.08 -11.28 11.42
C LYS A 181 5.06 -11.87 10.01
N TRP A 182 4.59 -11.11 9.03
CA TRP A 182 4.61 -11.51 7.62
C TRP A 182 6.03 -11.76 7.12
N LEU A 183 6.94 -10.80 7.33
CA LEU A 183 8.33 -10.89 6.91
C LEU A 183 9.08 -12.03 7.63
N ASP A 184 8.86 -12.20 8.92
CA ASP A 184 9.43 -13.31 9.67
C ASP A 184 8.95 -14.68 9.14
N TRP A 185 7.69 -14.77 8.73
CA TRP A 185 7.15 -15.97 8.11
C TRP A 185 7.73 -16.19 6.70
N GLN A 186 7.58 -15.18 5.81
CA GLN A 186 7.92 -15.33 4.38
C GLN A 186 9.43 -15.36 4.10
N LEU A 187 10.21 -14.62 4.86
CA LEU A 187 11.65 -14.47 4.61
C LEU A 187 12.51 -15.31 5.55
N LYS A 188 12.06 -15.58 6.78
CA LYS A 188 12.85 -16.32 7.77
C LYS A 188 12.28 -17.71 8.10
N GLY A 189 11.19 -18.13 7.41
CA GLY A 189 10.58 -19.44 7.60
C GLY A 189 9.97 -19.67 8.99
N LYS A 190 9.68 -18.60 9.76
CA LYS A 190 9.08 -18.72 11.09
C LYS A 190 7.59 -19.06 10.99
N VAL A 191 7.26 -20.32 10.75
CA VAL A 191 5.89 -20.80 10.48
C VAL A 191 4.90 -20.38 11.56
N GLY A 192 5.26 -20.32 12.83
CA GLY A 192 4.38 -19.87 13.91
C GLY A 192 3.84 -18.44 13.74
N GLN A 193 4.46 -17.60 12.91
CA GLN A 193 3.98 -16.25 12.61
C GLN A 193 2.81 -16.25 11.61
N SER A 194 2.57 -17.35 10.89
CA SER A 194 1.47 -17.48 9.93
C SER A 194 0.10 -17.44 10.61
N ALA A 195 0.01 -17.73 11.91
CA ALA A 195 -1.26 -17.75 12.63
C ALA A 195 -2.07 -16.45 12.48
N LEU A 196 -1.41 -15.27 12.44
CA LEU A 196 -2.12 -14.01 12.22
C LEU A 196 -2.87 -13.98 10.87
N PHE A 197 -2.40 -14.68 9.89
CA PHE A 197 -2.84 -14.62 8.50
C PHE A 197 -3.73 -15.81 8.12
N LEU A 198 -3.54 -16.96 8.76
CA LEU A 198 -4.18 -18.21 8.37
C LEU A 198 -5.16 -18.78 9.43
N ASP A 199 -5.17 -18.23 10.65
CA ASP A 199 -6.02 -18.69 11.75
C ASP A 199 -7.01 -17.58 12.17
N ASP A 200 -8.28 -17.79 11.87
CA ASP A 200 -9.35 -16.81 12.15
C ASP A 200 -9.58 -16.62 13.66
N GLU A 201 -9.41 -17.67 14.47
CA GLU A 201 -9.50 -17.57 15.93
C GLU A 201 -8.35 -16.73 16.51
N TYR A 202 -7.14 -16.93 16.01
CA TYR A 202 -6.01 -16.11 16.40
C TYR A 202 -6.23 -14.65 16.03
N LEU A 203 -6.63 -14.37 14.78
CA LEU A 203 -6.92 -13.01 14.31
C LEU A 203 -7.97 -12.35 15.20
N LYS A 204 -9.10 -13.00 15.41
CA LYS A 204 -10.22 -12.49 16.22
C LYS A 204 -9.83 -12.25 17.68
N THR A 205 -8.99 -13.11 18.25
CA THR A 205 -8.54 -12.97 19.64
C THR A 205 -7.55 -11.84 19.82
N LYS A 206 -6.60 -11.67 18.88
CA LYS A 206 -5.51 -10.70 19.01
C LYS A 206 -5.84 -9.35 18.40
N PHE A 207 -6.71 -9.31 17.39
CA PHE A 207 -7.13 -8.12 16.66
C PHE A 207 -8.63 -8.16 16.39
N PRO A 208 -9.48 -8.04 17.44
CA PRO A 208 -10.93 -8.29 17.33
C PRO A 208 -11.66 -7.35 16.35
N GLU A 209 -11.07 -6.23 16.02
CA GLU A 209 -11.63 -5.28 15.05
C GLU A 209 -11.16 -5.51 13.61
N TRP A 210 -10.21 -6.43 13.41
CA TRP A 210 -9.68 -6.73 12.09
C TRP A 210 -10.48 -7.85 11.43
N GLN A 211 -10.55 -7.76 10.11
CA GLN A 211 -11.13 -8.80 9.27
C GLN A 211 -10.07 -9.26 8.27
N GLY A 212 -10.03 -10.55 8.00
CA GLY A 212 -9.08 -11.14 7.06
C GLY A 212 -9.78 -11.95 5.98
N VAL A 213 -9.26 -11.86 4.76
CA VAL A 213 -9.56 -12.79 3.67
C VAL A 213 -8.25 -13.30 3.10
N ARG A 214 -8.26 -14.54 2.64
CA ARG A 214 -7.07 -15.19 2.08
C ARG A 214 -7.45 -16.17 0.99
N LYS A 215 -6.54 -16.42 0.08
CA LYS A 215 -6.65 -17.50 -0.92
C LYS A 215 -5.28 -18.05 -1.26
N ASN A 216 -5.27 -19.30 -1.76
CA ASN A 216 -4.13 -20.01 -2.32
C ASN A 216 -3.00 -20.35 -1.31
N PHE A 217 -3.36 -20.64 -0.05
CA PHE A 217 -2.45 -21.12 1.00
C PHE A 217 -2.71 -22.57 1.35
#